data_b769aac02f593b66ed4e9f926f99c451
#
_entry.id   b769aac02f593b66ed4e9f926f99c451
#
_cell.length_a   1.000
_cell.length_b   1.000
_cell.length_c   1.000
_cell.angle_alpha   90.00
_cell.angle_beta   90.00
_cell.angle_gamma   90.00
#
_symmetry.space_group_name_H-M   'P 1'
#
loop_
_entity.id
_entity.type
_entity.pdbx_description
1 polymer ?
#
loop_
_entity_poly.entity_id
_entity_poly.type
_entity_poly.pdbx_seq_one_letter_code
_entity_poly.pdbx_strand_id
1 'polypeptide(L)'
;EFALLSKVEKSKVPVKEVITLATVAAPSDELNRAVVEFNKANHQYRVEIKSYLEDQTDWSKLTDARNRLMADLVSGNGPDLIYLEHLDWVNLAKKGVLEELTPYLTREGGIGKEDFLEAVIKAYEIEGSLYTIPRGFTLNTLMGKEVVVSTLEKWTFADIKTLRQDYPETALIYG
;
A
#
# COMPACT_ATOMS: atom_id res chain seq x y z
N GLU A 1 -9.41 -5.30 27.14
CA GLU A 1 -8.37 -6.33 27.28
C GLU A 1 -7.32 -5.81 28.26
N PHE A 2 -6.97 -6.58 29.29
CA PHE A 2 -5.97 -6.18 30.27
C PHE A 2 -4.70 -7.00 30.03
N ALA A 3 -3.56 -6.33 29.98
CA ALA A 3 -2.26 -7.00 29.88
C ALA A 3 -1.50 -6.86 31.20
N LEU A 4 -1.02 -7.95 31.74
CA LEU A 4 -0.12 -7.99 32.88
C LEU A 4 1.32 -7.88 32.36
N LEU A 5 2.01 -6.80 32.71
CA LEU A 5 3.39 -6.60 32.35
C LEU A 5 4.30 -6.95 33.52
N SER A 6 5.32 -7.77 33.29
CA SER A 6 6.38 -8.06 34.24
C SER A 6 7.71 -7.54 33.71
N LYS A 7 8.54 -6.96 34.60
CA LYS A 7 9.87 -6.53 34.21
C LYS A 7 10.76 -7.77 34.07
N VAL A 8 11.35 -7.93 32.89
CA VAL A 8 12.31 -9.00 32.59
C VAL A 8 13.72 -8.40 32.53
N GLU A 9 14.72 -9.12 33.00
CA GLU A 9 16.13 -8.73 32.84
C GLU A 9 16.49 -8.59 31.35
N LYS A 10 17.22 -7.54 31.00
CA LYS A 10 17.59 -7.23 29.60
C LYS A 10 18.32 -8.40 28.91
N SER A 11 19.11 -9.17 29.69
CA SER A 11 19.81 -10.38 29.20
C SER A 11 18.90 -11.54 28.81
N LYS A 12 17.67 -11.55 29.30
CA LYS A 12 16.65 -12.58 29.00
C LYS A 12 15.71 -12.18 27.86
N VAL A 13 15.83 -10.96 27.34
CA VAL A 13 15.04 -10.51 26.19
C VAL A 13 15.76 -10.96 24.93
N PRO A 14 15.13 -11.79 24.06
CA PRO A 14 15.74 -12.18 22.79
C PRO A 14 16.10 -10.94 21.95
N VAL A 15 17.32 -10.91 21.46
CA VAL A 15 17.75 -9.89 20.50
C VAL A 15 17.14 -10.27 19.16
N LYS A 16 16.25 -9.44 18.64
CA LYS A 16 15.65 -9.63 17.32
C LYS A 16 16.43 -8.81 16.29
N GLU A 17 16.58 -9.38 15.10
CA GLU A 17 17.09 -8.64 13.94
C GLU A 17 16.08 -7.56 13.54
N VAL A 18 16.57 -6.35 13.27
CA VAL A 18 15.70 -5.22 12.93
C VAL A 18 15.54 -5.15 11.43
N ILE A 19 14.29 -5.11 10.98
CA ILE A 19 13.88 -4.82 9.60
C ILE A 19 13.32 -3.40 9.59
N THR A 20 13.91 -2.53 8.80
CA THR A 20 13.49 -1.13 8.66
C THR A 20 12.42 -1.01 7.59
N LEU A 21 11.23 -0.52 7.96
CA LEU A 21 10.14 -0.21 7.03
C LEU A 21 10.02 1.31 6.86
N ALA A 22 10.35 1.82 5.68
CA ALA A 22 10.17 3.23 5.38
C ALA A 22 8.75 3.59 4.98
N THR A 23 8.28 4.72 5.46
CA THR A 23 7.08 5.41 4.97
C THR A 23 7.44 6.84 4.56
N VAL A 24 6.84 7.36 3.48
CA VAL A 24 7.03 8.77 3.11
C VAL A 24 6.28 9.66 4.08
N ALA A 25 5.00 9.39 4.30
CA ALA A 25 4.14 10.09 5.25
C ALA A 25 3.99 9.32 6.57
N ALA A 26 3.19 9.84 7.48
CA ALA A 26 2.82 9.14 8.72
C ALA A 26 2.24 7.76 8.40
N PRO A 27 2.65 6.70 9.10
CA PRO A 27 2.05 5.39 8.95
C PRO A 27 0.58 5.42 9.41
N SER A 28 -0.30 4.74 8.66
CA SER A 28 -1.69 4.57 9.06
C SER A 28 -1.79 3.74 10.36
N ASP A 29 -2.91 3.90 11.08
CA ASP A 29 -3.20 3.09 12.27
C ASP A 29 -3.22 1.58 11.95
N GLU A 30 -3.66 1.22 10.75
CA GLU A 30 -3.68 -0.16 10.29
C GLU A 30 -2.25 -0.71 10.11
N LEU A 31 -1.36 0.06 9.49
CA LEU A 31 0.05 -0.33 9.34
C LEU A 31 0.74 -0.44 10.71
N ASN A 32 0.52 0.52 11.60
CA ASN A 32 1.05 0.49 12.96
C ASN A 32 0.59 -0.78 13.70
N ARG A 33 -0.70 -1.13 13.59
CA ARG A 33 -1.26 -2.33 14.21
C ARG A 33 -0.63 -3.59 13.64
N ALA A 34 -0.53 -3.70 12.33
CA ALA A 34 0.10 -4.85 11.67
C ALA A 34 1.56 -5.05 12.11
N VAL A 35 2.34 -3.96 12.21
CA VAL A 35 3.72 -4.01 12.72
C VAL A 35 3.78 -4.46 14.17
N VAL A 36 2.88 -3.97 15.02
CA VAL A 36 2.81 -4.40 16.42
C VAL A 36 2.47 -5.90 16.53
N GLU A 37 1.52 -6.37 15.73
CA GLU A 37 1.13 -7.79 15.71
C GLU A 37 2.28 -8.68 15.21
N PHE A 38 2.94 -8.29 14.12
CA PHE A 38 4.13 -8.98 13.62
C PHE A 38 5.22 -9.05 14.70
N ASN A 39 5.53 -7.93 15.33
CA ASN A 39 6.59 -7.84 16.34
C ASN A 39 6.30 -8.67 17.60
N LYS A 40 5.01 -8.90 17.91
CA LYS A 40 4.60 -9.81 19.00
C LYS A 40 4.74 -11.28 18.60
N ALA A 41 4.33 -11.62 17.38
CA ALA A 41 4.28 -13.00 16.89
C ALA A 41 5.67 -13.52 16.45
N ASN A 42 6.52 -12.67 15.87
CA ASN A 42 7.81 -13.07 15.36
C ASN A 42 8.89 -13.03 16.45
N HIS A 43 9.65 -14.11 16.59
CA HIS A 43 10.72 -14.22 17.60
C HIS A 43 12.11 -13.86 17.08
N GLN A 44 12.30 -13.87 15.76
CA GLN A 44 13.59 -13.65 15.11
C GLN A 44 13.75 -12.20 14.64
N TYR A 45 12.69 -11.62 14.07
CA TYR A 45 12.71 -10.29 13.47
C TYR A 45 11.81 -9.31 14.21
N ARG A 46 12.15 -8.04 14.09
CA ARG A 46 11.35 -6.90 14.53
C ARG A 46 11.34 -5.83 13.47
N VAL A 47 10.15 -5.39 13.06
CA VAL A 47 9.98 -4.27 12.14
C VAL A 47 9.98 -2.94 12.92
N GLU A 48 10.78 -1.99 12.46
CA GLU A 48 10.80 -0.60 12.92
C GLU A 48 10.38 0.32 11.76
N ILE A 49 9.36 1.17 12.01
CA ILE A 49 8.89 2.13 11.01
C ILE A 49 9.76 3.39 11.08
N LYS A 50 10.32 3.79 9.92
CA LYS A 50 11.02 5.06 9.72
C LYS A 50 10.17 5.96 8.82
N SER A 51 9.51 6.98 9.38
CA SER A 51 8.82 8.00 8.57
C SER A 51 9.81 9.06 8.11
N TYR A 52 9.77 9.40 6.83
CA TYR A 52 10.59 10.46 6.24
C TYR A 52 9.94 11.84 6.38
N LEU A 53 8.63 11.92 6.61
CA LEU A 53 7.95 13.16 6.98
C LEU A 53 8.07 13.35 8.50
N GLU A 54 8.96 14.24 8.93
CA GLU A 54 9.25 14.50 10.33
C GLU A 54 8.05 15.12 11.08
N ASP A 55 7.45 16.15 10.47
CA ASP A 55 6.21 16.75 10.96
C ASP A 55 5.04 16.15 10.15
N GLN A 56 4.34 15.20 10.75
CA GLN A 56 3.23 14.46 10.13
C GLN A 56 2.01 15.34 9.80
N THR A 57 1.99 16.58 10.25
CA THR A 57 0.92 17.53 9.96
C THR A 57 1.27 18.47 8.80
N ASP A 58 2.53 18.58 8.45
CA ASP A 58 3.04 19.47 7.39
C ASP A 58 3.18 18.75 6.04
N TRP A 59 2.08 18.57 5.36
CA TRP A 59 2.02 17.96 4.03
C TRP A 59 2.80 18.72 2.95
N SER A 60 3.13 20.00 3.17
CA SER A 60 3.94 20.76 2.22
C SER A 60 5.34 20.16 2.05
N LYS A 61 5.85 19.44 3.04
CA LYS A 61 7.17 18.78 3.05
C LYS A 61 7.17 17.36 2.47
N LEU A 62 6.05 16.89 1.93
CA LEU A 62 5.94 15.53 1.37
C LEU A 62 6.95 15.29 0.23
N THR A 63 7.19 16.30 -0.60
CA THR A 63 8.18 16.22 -1.69
C THR A 63 9.60 16.09 -1.16
N ASP A 64 9.95 16.83 -0.11
CA ASP A 64 11.26 16.75 0.53
C ASP A 64 11.46 15.39 1.22
N ALA A 65 10.42 14.86 1.85
CA ALA A 65 10.44 13.52 2.43
C ALA A 65 10.70 12.43 1.38
N ARG A 66 10.03 12.50 0.21
CA ARG A 66 10.31 11.62 -0.93
C ARG A 66 11.76 11.74 -1.41
N ASN A 67 12.25 12.96 -1.57
CA ASN A 67 13.61 13.19 -2.05
C ASN A 67 14.65 12.61 -1.08
N ARG A 68 14.44 12.72 0.24
CA ARG A 68 15.31 12.10 1.24
C ARG A 68 15.30 10.58 1.15
N LEU A 69 14.13 9.95 1.02
CA LEU A 69 14.05 8.51 0.81
C LEU A 69 14.79 8.09 -0.46
N MET A 70 14.61 8.83 -1.57
CA MET A 70 15.32 8.53 -2.83
C MET A 70 16.84 8.68 -2.67
N ALA A 71 17.31 9.68 -1.94
CA ALA A 71 18.73 9.86 -1.67
C ALA A 71 19.31 8.70 -0.85
N ASP A 72 18.61 8.22 0.17
CA ASP A 72 19.02 7.06 0.97
C ASP A 72 19.09 5.79 0.08
N LEU A 73 18.09 5.57 -0.79
CA LEU A 73 18.09 4.43 -1.72
C LEU A 73 19.28 4.46 -2.69
N VAL A 74 19.57 5.63 -3.28
CA VAL A 74 20.69 5.78 -4.22
C VAL A 74 22.04 5.62 -3.54
N SER A 75 22.17 6.07 -2.28
CA SER A 75 23.42 5.96 -1.51
C SER A 75 23.68 4.57 -0.92
N GLY A 76 22.76 3.62 -1.08
CA GLY A 76 22.84 2.29 -0.48
C GLY A 76 22.53 2.24 1.02
N ASN A 77 22.02 3.33 1.58
CA ASN A 77 21.55 3.43 2.97
C ASN A 77 20.02 3.32 3.08
N GLY A 78 19.41 2.71 2.07
CA GLY A 78 17.96 2.53 2.00
C GLY A 78 17.43 1.60 3.09
N PRO A 79 16.11 1.65 3.33
CA PRO A 79 15.43 0.72 4.23
C PRO A 79 15.33 -0.67 3.60
N ASP A 80 15.07 -1.69 4.45
CA ASP A 80 14.85 -3.07 3.98
C ASP A 80 13.51 -3.21 3.26
N LEU A 81 12.48 -2.49 3.73
CA LEU A 81 11.14 -2.48 3.18
C LEU A 81 10.66 -1.03 2.94
N ILE A 82 9.86 -0.85 1.90
CA ILE A 82 9.25 0.44 1.57
C ILE A 82 7.73 0.30 1.50
N TYR A 83 7.03 1.14 2.24
CA TYR A 83 5.60 1.32 2.07
C TYR A 83 5.36 2.30 0.92
N LEU A 84 4.80 1.80 -0.18
CA LEU A 84 4.82 2.48 -1.48
C LEU A 84 3.78 3.60 -1.64
N GLU A 85 3.02 3.90 -0.59
CA GLU A 85 2.07 5.02 -0.61
C GLU A 85 2.80 6.35 -0.88
N HIS A 86 2.20 7.19 -1.69
CA HIS A 86 2.78 8.47 -2.17
C HIS A 86 4.06 8.35 -3.02
N LEU A 87 4.37 7.16 -3.54
CA LEU A 87 5.50 6.91 -4.42
C LEU A 87 5.04 6.47 -5.83
N ASP A 88 5.81 6.85 -6.84
CA ASP A 88 5.70 6.29 -8.18
C ASP A 88 6.44 4.93 -8.22
N TRP A 89 5.80 3.91 -7.63
CA TRP A 89 6.39 2.58 -7.49
C TRP A 89 6.64 1.90 -8.84
N VAL A 90 5.83 2.19 -9.87
CA VAL A 90 6.03 1.65 -11.23
C VAL A 90 7.37 2.11 -11.79
N ASN A 91 7.70 3.39 -11.62
CA ASN A 91 8.99 3.94 -12.04
C ASN A 91 10.15 3.37 -11.21
N LEU A 92 9.95 3.16 -9.91
CA LEU A 92 10.96 2.53 -9.04
C LEU A 92 11.23 1.08 -9.46
N ALA A 93 10.20 0.30 -9.77
CA ALA A 93 10.33 -1.07 -10.29
C ALA A 93 11.10 -1.09 -11.61
N LYS A 94 10.71 -0.24 -12.58
CA LYS A 94 11.39 -0.15 -13.89
C LYS A 94 12.85 0.28 -13.80
N LYS A 95 13.22 1.01 -12.76
CA LYS A 95 14.62 1.40 -12.49
C LYS A 95 15.41 0.36 -11.71
N GLY A 96 14.81 -0.78 -11.37
CA GLY A 96 15.45 -1.84 -10.60
C GLY A 96 15.71 -1.47 -9.14
N VAL A 97 14.94 -0.54 -8.58
CA VAL A 97 15.04 -0.15 -7.16
C VAL A 97 14.28 -1.12 -6.27
N LEU A 98 13.21 -1.73 -6.80
CA LEU A 98 12.38 -2.70 -6.09
C LEU A 98 12.74 -4.12 -6.48
N GLU A 99 12.77 -5.00 -5.52
CA GLU A 99 12.96 -6.45 -5.71
C GLU A 99 11.71 -7.07 -6.34
N GLU A 100 11.91 -8.05 -7.23
CA GLU A 100 10.82 -8.84 -7.78
C GLU A 100 10.27 -9.81 -6.72
N LEU A 101 8.99 -9.71 -6.42
CA LEU A 101 8.34 -10.48 -5.36
C LEU A 101 7.70 -11.79 -5.85
N THR A 102 7.56 -11.98 -7.17
CA THR A 102 6.93 -13.19 -7.75
C THR A 102 7.54 -14.50 -7.23
N PRO A 103 8.87 -14.64 -7.12
CA PRO A 103 9.47 -15.88 -6.61
C PRO A 103 9.14 -16.18 -5.15
N TYR A 104 8.83 -15.16 -4.37
CA TYR A 104 8.49 -15.31 -2.95
C TYR A 104 7.04 -15.74 -2.73
N LEU A 105 6.15 -15.48 -3.70
CA LEU A 105 4.74 -15.88 -3.66
C LEU A 105 4.51 -17.34 -4.10
N THR A 106 5.55 -18.06 -4.50
CA THR A 106 5.47 -19.46 -4.92
C THR A 106 6.08 -20.42 -3.90
N ARG A 107 6.53 -19.91 -2.75
CA ARG A 107 7.18 -20.73 -1.70
C ARG A 107 6.15 -21.57 -0.96
N GLU A 108 6.48 -22.84 -0.77
CA GLU A 108 5.72 -23.76 0.08
C GLU A 108 5.63 -23.21 1.51
N GLY A 109 4.41 -23.10 2.04
CA GLY A 109 4.13 -22.56 3.37
C GLY A 109 4.09 -21.02 3.47
N GLY A 110 4.22 -20.29 2.35
CA GLY A 110 4.05 -18.83 2.27
C GLY A 110 2.68 -18.43 1.72
N ILE A 111 2.50 -17.13 1.49
CA ILE A 111 1.34 -16.59 0.77
C ILE A 111 1.57 -16.88 -0.73
N GLY A 112 0.61 -17.53 -1.39
CA GLY A 112 0.62 -17.80 -2.82
C GLY A 112 -0.14 -16.76 -3.63
N LYS A 113 0.03 -16.76 -4.95
CA LYS A 113 -0.77 -15.89 -5.84
C LYS A 113 -2.27 -16.21 -5.74
N GLU A 114 -2.64 -17.43 -5.44
CA GLU A 114 -4.00 -17.94 -5.26
C GLU A 114 -4.72 -17.35 -4.04
N ASP A 115 -3.99 -16.79 -3.08
CA ASP A 115 -4.56 -16.11 -1.91
C ASP A 115 -5.10 -14.72 -2.24
N PHE A 116 -4.86 -14.23 -3.46
CA PHE A 116 -5.28 -12.92 -3.94
C PHE A 116 -6.35 -13.04 -5.04
N LEU A 117 -7.13 -11.99 -5.19
CA LEU A 117 -8.02 -11.86 -6.36
C LEU A 117 -7.17 -11.72 -7.64
N GLU A 118 -7.36 -12.62 -8.59
CA GLU A 118 -6.57 -12.67 -9.84
C GLU A 118 -6.56 -11.32 -10.58
N ALA A 119 -7.72 -10.66 -10.67
CA ALA A 119 -7.84 -9.36 -11.33
C ALA A 119 -7.01 -8.27 -10.63
N VAL A 120 -6.90 -8.34 -9.29
CA VAL A 120 -6.11 -7.38 -8.50
C VAL A 120 -4.63 -7.64 -8.74
N ILE A 121 -4.17 -8.88 -8.63
CA ILE A 121 -2.76 -9.22 -8.88
C ILE A 121 -2.35 -8.80 -10.28
N LYS A 122 -3.14 -9.13 -11.31
CA LYS A 122 -2.86 -8.72 -12.70
C LYS A 122 -2.75 -7.21 -12.88
N ALA A 123 -3.53 -6.43 -12.13
CA ALA A 123 -3.45 -4.96 -12.20
C ALA A 123 -2.15 -4.39 -11.60
N TYR A 124 -1.47 -5.15 -10.74
CA TYR A 124 -0.19 -4.77 -10.12
C TYR A 124 1.03 -5.41 -10.79
N GLU A 125 0.84 -6.31 -11.75
CA GLU A 125 1.95 -6.88 -12.53
C GLU A 125 2.52 -5.85 -13.52
N ILE A 126 3.84 -5.79 -13.59
CA ILE A 126 4.58 -5.10 -14.64
C ILE A 126 5.29 -6.18 -15.45
N GLU A 127 4.88 -6.35 -16.71
CA GLU A 127 5.45 -7.37 -17.63
C GLU A 127 5.43 -8.80 -17.03
N GLY A 128 4.40 -9.11 -16.23
CA GLY A 128 4.22 -10.41 -15.59
C GLY A 128 4.90 -10.59 -14.24
N SER A 129 5.65 -9.59 -13.77
CA SER A 129 6.37 -9.59 -12.50
C SER A 129 5.71 -8.68 -11.47
N LEU A 130 5.72 -9.09 -10.21
CA LEU A 130 5.22 -8.31 -9.08
C LEU A 130 6.38 -7.67 -8.31
N TYR A 131 6.28 -6.37 -8.06
CA TYR A 131 7.22 -5.59 -7.26
C TYR A 131 6.59 -5.00 -6.00
N THR A 132 5.31 -5.26 -5.80
CA THR A 132 4.55 -4.87 -4.63
C THR A 132 3.45 -5.90 -4.36
N ILE A 133 3.07 -6.01 -3.09
CA ILE A 133 1.91 -6.81 -2.69
C ILE A 133 0.75 -5.83 -2.41
N PRO A 134 -0.35 -5.91 -3.16
CA PRO A 134 -1.49 -5.05 -2.95
C PRO A 134 -2.15 -5.39 -1.61
N ARG A 135 -2.28 -4.40 -0.74
CA ARG A 135 -2.97 -4.53 0.54
C ARG A 135 -4.49 -4.57 0.39
N GLY A 136 -5.00 -3.95 -0.66
CA GLY A 136 -6.41 -3.85 -0.98
C GLY A 136 -6.61 -3.13 -2.30
N PHE A 137 -7.86 -2.95 -2.67
CA PHE A 137 -8.24 -2.22 -3.88
C PHE A 137 -9.49 -1.40 -3.62
N THR A 138 -9.65 -0.34 -4.41
CA THR A 138 -10.85 0.49 -4.41
C THR A 138 -11.48 0.41 -5.80
N LEU A 139 -12.77 0.16 -5.84
CA LEU A 139 -13.54 0.23 -7.09
C LEU A 139 -14.16 1.63 -7.19
N ASN A 140 -13.69 2.38 -8.18
CA ASN A 140 -14.37 3.60 -8.58
C ASN A 140 -15.44 3.24 -9.60
N THR A 141 -16.69 3.34 -9.22
CA THR A 141 -17.83 2.99 -10.08
C THR A 141 -18.90 4.06 -10.04
N LEU A 142 -19.68 4.12 -11.11
CA LEU A 142 -20.90 4.91 -11.16
C LEU A 142 -22.07 4.02 -10.81
N MET A 143 -22.91 4.47 -9.89
CA MET A 143 -24.18 3.81 -9.59
C MET A 143 -25.33 4.69 -10.01
N GLY A 144 -26.37 4.10 -10.56
CA GLY A 144 -27.56 4.79 -11.00
C GLY A 144 -28.81 3.93 -10.85
N LYS A 145 -29.98 4.53 -11.09
CA LYS A 145 -31.23 3.76 -11.15
C LYS A 145 -31.14 2.76 -12.29
N GLU A 146 -31.60 1.53 -12.06
CA GLU A 146 -31.55 0.43 -13.03
C GLU A 146 -32.12 0.82 -14.40
N VAL A 147 -33.23 1.53 -14.42
CA VAL A 147 -33.87 2.02 -15.67
C VAL A 147 -32.95 2.93 -16.49
N VAL A 148 -32.00 3.59 -15.86
CA VAL A 148 -31.04 4.49 -16.52
C VAL A 148 -29.79 3.72 -16.94
N VAL A 149 -29.23 2.90 -16.05
CA VAL A 149 -27.95 2.22 -16.29
C VAL A 149 -28.09 1.00 -17.20
N SER A 150 -29.26 0.33 -17.21
CA SER A 150 -29.53 -0.83 -18.06
C SER A 150 -29.60 -0.52 -19.56
N THR A 151 -29.74 0.75 -19.92
CA THR A 151 -29.76 1.19 -21.34
C THR A 151 -28.36 1.43 -21.90
N LEU A 152 -27.31 1.38 -21.07
CA LEU A 152 -25.95 1.71 -21.47
C LEU A 152 -25.04 0.47 -21.38
N GLU A 153 -24.51 0.04 -22.53
CA GLU A 153 -23.49 -1.02 -22.56
C GLU A 153 -22.12 -0.52 -22.07
N LYS A 154 -21.84 0.76 -22.28
CA LYS A 154 -20.60 1.44 -21.87
C LYS A 154 -20.93 2.86 -21.42
N TRP A 155 -20.17 3.33 -20.45
CA TRP A 155 -20.27 4.71 -19.97
C TRP A 155 -19.21 5.59 -20.64
N THR A 156 -19.67 6.43 -21.57
CA THR A 156 -18.83 7.45 -22.22
C THR A 156 -19.25 8.83 -21.75
N PHE A 157 -18.40 9.85 -21.99
CA PHE A 157 -18.77 11.24 -21.72
C PHE A 157 -20.01 11.70 -22.54
N ALA A 158 -20.21 11.14 -23.72
CA ALA A 158 -21.40 11.43 -24.54
C ALA A 158 -22.67 10.91 -23.86
N ASP A 159 -22.63 9.70 -23.30
CA ASP A 159 -23.75 9.11 -22.57
C ASP A 159 -24.08 9.91 -21.32
N ILE A 160 -23.09 10.35 -20.57
CA ILE A 160 -23.26 11.21 -19.39
C ILE A 160 -23.93 12.55 -19.79
N LYS A 161 -23.52 13.12 -20.92
CA LYS A 161 -24.11 14.35 -21.43
C LYS A 161 -25.57 14.17 -21.81
N THR A 162 -25.91 13.07 -22.46
CA THR A 162 -27.30 12.72 -22.82
C THR A 162 -28.14 12.50 -21.58
N LEU A 163 -27.66 11.71 -20.64
CA LEU A 163 -28.36 11.50 -19.35
C LEU A 163 -28.62 12.78 -18.59
N ARG A 164 -27.71 13.74 -18.63
CA ARG A 164 -27.91 15.04 -17.99
C ARG A 164 -29.00 15.88 -18.68
N GLN A 165 -29.19 15.71 -19.98
CA GLN A 165 -30.31 16.35 -20.71
C GLN A 165 -31.65 15.71 -20.37
N ASP A 166 -31.69 14.38 -20.26
CA ASP A 166 -32.89 13.61 -19.97
C ASP A 166 -33.31 13.69 -18.49
N TYR A 167 -32.31 13.89 -17.59
CA TYR A 167 -32.49 13.94 -16.14
C TYR A 167 -31.78 15.17 -15.53
N PRO A 168 -32.25 16.40 -15.83
CA PRO A 168 -31.56 17.64 -15.44
C PRO A 168 -31.47 17.86 -13.93
N GLU A 169 -32.40 17.29 -13.17
CA GLU A 169 -32.45 17.42 -11.69
C GLU A 169 -31.58 16.37 -10.98
N THR A 170 -30.87 15.51 -11.73
CA THR A 170 -30.08 14.42 -11.15
C THR A 170 -28.62 14.82 -11.09
N ALA A 171 -28.01 14.75 -9.91
CA ALA A 171 -26.55 14.83 -9.79
C ALA A 171 -25.93 13.54 -10.35
N LEU A 172 -25.15 13.68 -11.44
CA LEU A 172 -24.57 12.53 -12.13
C LEU A 172 -23.22 12.08 -11.58
N ILE A 173 -22.53 12.94 -10.84
CA ILE A 173 -21.22 12.62 -10.26
C ILE A 173 -21.13 13.29 -8.90
N TYR A 174 -20.90 12.49 -7.86
CA TYR A 174 -20.44 12.93 -6.56
C TYR A 174 -18.97 12.54 -6.42
N GLY A 175 -18.10 13.51 -6.18
CA GLY A 175 -16.71 13.35 -5.81
C GLY A 175 -16.49 13.73 -4.36
#